data_444b10c8cad14122760110686a1acd89
#
_entry.id   444b10c8cad14122760110686a1acd89
#
_cell.length_a   1.000
_cell.length_b   1.000
_cell.length_c   1.000
_cell.angle_alpha   90.00
_cell.angle_beta   90.00
_cell.angle_gamma   90.00
#
_symmetry.space_group_name_H-M   'P 1'
#
loop_
_entity.id
_entity.type
_entity.pdbx_description
1 polymer ?
#
loop_
_entity_poly.entity_id
_entity_poly.type
_entity_poly.pdbx_seq_one_letter_code
_entity_poly.pdbx_strand_id
1 'polypeptide(L)'
;KASDFYELVPLDPQFEMVFSDGIMGIPQDFEAMKTLFEKTEKGAGQRLEDFMKDAQFKYEVGMKDYVTKPCNSWFEFVSLKILKSAFSLDLLTDFSKFVRKYFSHPKLITLMEFPVIFLGASPKDIPALYSLMNYGGYKLGTWYPIGGFIKIIESMQEIAVEQGFKCHFN
;
A
#
# COMPACT_ATOMS: atom_id res chain seq x y z
N LYS A 1 9.30 13.38 16.63
CA LYS A 1 9.07 12.17 15.77
C LYS A 1 7.85 11.45 16.28
N ALA A 2 7.18 10.61 15.48
CA ALA A 2 6.03 9.82 15.93
C ALA A 2 6.38 8.94 17.15
N SER A 3 7.59 8.38 17.17
CA SER A 3 8.12 7.58 18.27
C SER A 3 8.23 8.32 19.62
N ASP A 4 8.12 9.64 19.62
CA ASP A 4 8.19 10.45 20.84
C ASP A 4 6.81 10.52 21.53
N PHE A 5 5.75 10.12 20.84
CA PHE A 5 4.35 10.19 21.26
C PHE A 5 3.71 8.82 21.49
N TYR A 6 4.02 7.81 20.66
CA TYR A 6 3.45 6.47 20.76
C TYR A 6 4.38 5.40 20.19
N GLU A 7 4.24 4.19 20.68
CA GLU A 7 4.95 3.02 20.21
C GLU A 7 4.14 2.30 19.11
N LEU A 8 4.82 1.88 18.03
CA LEU A 8 4.25 1.07 16.98
C LEU A 8 4.75 -0.37 17.07
N VAL A 9 3.85 -1.32 16.99
CA VAL A 9 4.18 -2.75 16.91
C VAL A 9 3.77 -3.32 15.57
N PRO A 10 4.62 -4.18 14.94
CA PRO A 10 4.25 -4.88 13.74
C PRO A 10 3.17 -5.93 14.04
N LEU A 11 2.21 -6.09 13.13
CA LEU A 11 1.20 -7.14 13.23
C LEU A 11 1.67 -8.41 12.50
N ASP A 12 1.60 -9.56 13.19
CA ASP A 12 1.86 -10.87 12.58
C ASP A 12 0.83 -11.90 13.08
N PRO A 13 -0.05 -12.41 12.21
CA PRO A 13 -0.20 -12.04 10.81
C PRO A 13 -0.63 -10.57 10.64
N GLN A 14 -0.23 -9.97 9.52
CA GLN A 14 -0.64 -8.59 9.18
C GLN A 14 -2.17 -8.46 9.11
N PHE A 15 -2.82 -9.47 8.52
CA PHE A 15 -4.26 -9.68 8.47
C PHE A 15 -4.56 -11.09 7.97
N GLU A 16 -5.83 -11.48 8.01
CA GLU A 16 -6.30 -12.77 7.53
C GLU A 16 -7.30 -12.59 6.39
N MET A 17 -7.15 -13.40 5.34
CA MET A 17 -8.13 -13.51 4.26
C MET A 17 -8.98 -14.76 4.49
N VAL A 18 -10.28 -14.57 4.63
CA VAL A 18 -11.24 -15.66 4.81
C VAL A 18 -11.80 -16.06 3.45
N PHE A 19 -11.49 -17.29 3.03
CA PHE A 19 -12.02 -17.90 1.80
C PHE A 19 -13.03 -19.01 2.17
N SER A 20 -13.82 -19.46 1.20
CA SER A 20 -14.79 -20.55 1.41
C SER A 20 -14.16 -21.87 1.83
N ASP A 21 -12.89 -22.08 1.54
CA ASP A 21 -12.12 -23.30 1.81
C ASP A 21 -11.05 -23.13 2.92
N GLY A 22 -11.07 -22.02 3.64
CA GLY A 22 -10.19 -21.79 4.78
C GLY A 22 -9.72 -20.34 4.94
N ILE A 23 -8.84 -20.16 5.93
CA ILE A 23 -8.26 -18.87 6.29
C ILE A 23 -6.81 -18.84 5.82
N MET A 24 -6.39 -17.73 5.24
CA MET A 24 -5.01 -17.45 4.84
C MET A 24 -4.49 -16.25 5.66
N GLY A 25 -3.63 -16.52 6.65
CA GLY A 25 -2.91 -15.49 7.38
C GLY A 25 -1.76 -14.96 6.55
N ILE A 26 -1.65 -13.64 6.46
CA ILE A 26 -0.60 -12.97 5.69
C ILE A 26 0.54 -12.59 6.64
N PRO A 27 1.71 -13.25 6.53
CA PRO A 27 2.79 -13.02 7.48
C PRO A 27 3.42 -11.64 7.30
N GLN A 28 3.95 -11.09 8.40
CA GLN A 28 4.71 -9.84 8.41
C GLN A 28 6.06 -10.01 7.68
N ASP A 29 6.72 -11.14 7.90
CA ASP A 29 8.00 -11.43 7.26
C ASP A 29 7.84 -11.70 5.77
N PHE A 30 8.61 -10.98 4.95
CA PHE A 30 8.49 -11.04 3.49
C PHE A 30 8.95 -12.39 2.92
N GLU A 31 9.93 -13.05 3.52
CA GLU A 31 10.38 -14.38 3.06
C GLU A 31 9.34 -15.45 3.40
N ALA A 32 8.68 -15.33 4.56
CA ALA A 32 7.53 -16.17 4.89
C ALA A 32 6.37 -15.93 3.91
N MET A 33 6.13 -14.70 3.51
CA MET A 33 5.12 -14.37 2.50
C MET A 33 5.46 -14.96 1.12
N LYS A 34 6.73 -14.90 0.68
CA LYS A 34 7.19 -15.58 -0.55
C LYS A 34 6.95 -17.08 -0.48
N THR A 35 7.22 -17.66 0.68
CA THR A 35 6.99 -19.10 0.91
C THR A 35 5.49 -19.45 0.84
N LEU A 36 4.61 -18.61 1.39
CA LEU A 36 3.16 -18.77 1.28
C LEU A 36 2.70 -18.71 -0.18
N PHE A 37 3.23 -17.76 -0.95
CA PHE A 37 2.92 -17.61 -2.37
C PHE A 37 3.39 -18.83 -3.17
N GLU A 38 4.60 -19.30 -2.93
CA GLU A 38 5.18 -20.49 -3.59
C GLU A 38 4.37 -21.77 -3.31
N LYS A 39 3.86 -21.93 -2.06
CA LYS A 39 2.98 -23.04 -1.70
C LYS A 39 1.61 -22.97 -2.38
N THR A 40 1.11 -21.75 -2.64
CA THR A 40 -0.21 -21.52 -3.25
C THR A 40 -0.15 -21.70 -4.76
N GLU A 41 0.92 -21.22 -5.39
CA GLU A 41 1.15 -21.32 -6.84
C GLU A 41 2.65 -21.45 -7.11
N LYS A 42 3.06 -22.52 -7.79
CA LYS A 42 4.48 -22.79 -8.11
C LYS A 42 5.11 -21.62 -8.87
N GLY A 43 6.25 -21.14 -8.39
CA GLY A 43 6.98 -20.00 -8.94
C GLY A 43 6.42 -18.64 -8.53
N ALA A 44 5.34 -18.59 -7.73
CA ALA A 44 4.75 -17.32 -7.30
C ALA A 44 5.62 -16.56 -6.29
N GLY A 45 6.48 -17.24 -5.55
CA GLY A 45 7.41 -16.59 -4.62
C GLY A 45 8.37 -15.64 -5.34
N GLN A 46 8.95 -16.07 -6.47
CA GLN A 46 9.81 -15.21 -7.28
C GLN A 46 9.01 -14.10 -7.99
N ARG A 47 7.83 -14.44 -8.51
CA ARG A 47 6.96 -13.44 -9.16
C ARG A 47 6.46 -12.36 -8.19
N LEU A 48 6.28 -12.70 -6.91
CA LEU A 48 5.98 -11.72 -5.86
C LEU A 48 7.15 -10.74 -5.67
N GLU A 49 8.37 -11.26 -5.65
CA GLU A 49 9.56 -10.40 -5.53
C GLU A 49 9.68 -9.43 -6.72
N ASP A 50 9.45 -9.91 -7.95
CA ASP A 50 9.50 -9.08 -9.15
C ASP A 50 8.35 -8.04 -9.19
N PHE A 51 7.13 -8.44 -8.78
CA PHE A 51 6.02 -7.52 -8.59
C PHE A 51 6.37 -6.43 -7.57
N MET A 52 6.97 -6.79 -6.43
CA MET A 52 7.32 -5.84 -5.38
C MET A 52 8.44 -4.88 -5.78
N LYS A 53 9.39 -5.28 -6.63
CA LYS A 53 10.40 -4.36 -7.21
C LYS A 53 9.74 -3.27 -8.05
N ASP A 54 8.80 -3.65 -8.89
CA ASP A 54 8.04 -2.71 -9.71
C ASP A 54 7.14 -1.80 -8.85
N ALA A 55 6.45 -2.38 -7.87
CA ALA A 55 5.61 -1.63 -6.92
C ALA A 55 6.45 -0.66 -6.05
N GLN A 56 7.66 -1.04 -5.67
CA GLN A 56 8.60 -0.17 -4.95
C GLN A 56 8.98 1.06 -5.77
N PHE A 57 9.32 0.87 -7.04
CA PHE A 57 9.63 1.99 -7.93
C PHE A 57 8.46 2.99 -7.99
N LYS A 58 7.23 2.48 -8.17
CA LYS A 58 6.03 3.32 -8.20
C LYS A 58 5.78 4.03 -6.86
N TYR A 59 6.01 3.35 -5.73
CA TYR A 59 5.90 3.93 -4.40
C TYR A 59 6.91 5.06 -4.17
N GLU A 60 8.18 4.84 -4.48
CA GLU A 60 9.23 5.83 -4.30
C GLU A 60 9.00 7.08 -5.17
N VAL A 61 8.64 6.90 -6.43
CA VAL A 61 8.30 8.01 -7.34
C VAL A 61 7.04 8.74 -6.86
N GLY A 62 6.00 7.99 -6.47
CA GLY A 62 4.76 8.56 -5.96
C GLY A 62 4.98 9.42 -4.72
N MET A 63 5.66 8.89 -3.72
CA MET A 63 5.93 9.60 -2.46
C MET A 63 6.86 10.80 -2.65
N LYS A 64 7.91 10.67 -3.47
CA LYS A 64 8.91 11.72 -3.66
C LYS A 64 8.45 12.85 -4.58
N ASP A 65 7.79 12.51 -5.68
CA ASP A 65 7.53 13.45 -6.75
C ASP A 65 6.11 14.03 -6.74
N TYR A 66 5.14 13.33 -6.13
CA TYR A 66 3.73 13.70 -6.22
C TYR A 66 3.09 14.02 -4.88
N VAL A 67 3.25 13.17 -3.85
CA VAL A 67 2.52 13.31 -2.57
C VAL A 67 2.90 14.59 -1.80
N THR A 68 4.16 15.01 -1.90
CA THR A 68 4.68 16.17 -1.15
C THR A 68 4.56 17.50 -1.91
N LYS A 69 4.11 17.48 -3.17
CA LYS A 69 4.01 18.69 -4.00
C LYS A 69 2.57 19.15 -4.12
N PRO A 70 2.26 20.41 -3.81
CA PRO A 70 0.94 20.96 -4.09
C PRO A 70 0.74 21.06 -5.61
N CYS A 71 -0.37 20.48 -6.11
CA CYS A 71 -0.78 20.65 -7.50
C CYS A 71 -1.58 21.94 -7.65
N ASN A 72 -0.92 23.02 -8.04
CA ASN A 72 -1.55 24.35 -8.15
C ASN A 72 -2.05 24.69 -9.57
N SER A 73 -1.63 23.92 -10.58
CA SER A 73 -1.98 24.20 -11.98
C SER A 73 -2.08 22.96 -12.84
N TRP A 74 -3.07 22.94 -13.75
CA TRP A 74 -3.23 21.89 -14.78
C TRP A 74 -2.00 21.74 -15.69
N PHE A 75 -1.22 22.81 -15.89
CA PHE A 75 0.00 22.77 -16.70
C PHE A 75 1.12 21.93 -16.08
N GLU A 76 1.07 21.67 -14.78
CA GLU A 76 2.01 20.80 -14.10
C GLU A 76 1.88 19.33 -14.58
N PHE A 77 0.67 18.94 -15.03
CA PHE A 77 0.41 17.61 -15.60
C PHE A 77 0.84 17.46 -17.07
N VAL A 78 1.16 18.54 -17.78
CA VAL A 78 1.49 18.53 -19.21
C VAL A 78 2.99 18.50 -19.47
N SER A 79 3.84 18.37 -18.45
CA SER A 79 5.28 18.32 -18.65
C SER A 79 5.72 17.00 -19.31
N LEU A 80 6.73 17.07 -20.19
CA LEU A 80 7.36 15.89 -20.82
C LEU A 80 7.88 14.87 -19.79
N LYS A 81 8.19 15.32 -18.58
CA LYS A 81 8.59 14.48 -17.45
C LYS A 81 7.42 13.60 -16.98
N ILE A 82 6.21 14.15 -16.90
CA ILE A 82 5.01 13.43 -16.51
C ILE A 82 4.59 12.45 -17.61
N LEU A 83 4.70 12.83 -18.88
CA LEU A 83 4.38 11.94 -19.99
C LEU A 83 5.30 10.71 -20.02
N LYS A 84 6.60 10.87 -19.77
CA LYS A 84 7.55 9.76 -19.60
C LYS A 84 7.21 8.92 -18.35
N SER A 85 6.86 9.57 -17.24
CA SER A 85 6.46 8.89 -16.01
C SER A 85 5.15 8.12 -16.18
N ALA A 86 4.22 8.59 -17.01
CA ALA A 86 2.95 7.91 -17.27
C ALA A 86 3.14 6.50 -17.85
N PHE A 87 4.10 6.32 -18.75
CA PHE A 87 4.45 5.01 -19.29
C PHE A 87 5.19 4.14 -18.26
N SER A 88 6.14 4.70 -17.52
CA SER A 88 6.92 3.96 -16.50
C SER A 88 6.11 3.63 -15.25
N LEU A 89 5.00 4.34 -15.00
CA LEU A 89 4.10 4.13 -13.87
C LEU A 89 2.86 3.28 -14.23
N ASP A 90 2.82 2.72 -15.44
CA ASP A 90 1.70 1.87 -15.92
C ASP A 90 0.30 2.54 -15.78
N LEU A 91 0.21 3.86 -16.02
CA LEU A 91 -1.05 4.58 -15.90
C LEU A 91 -2.11 4.14 -16.92
N LEU A 92 -1.71 3.51 -18.03
CA LEU A 92 -2.58 3.05 -19.11
C LEU A 92 -3.00 1.58 -18.97
N THR A 93 -2.40 0.84 -18.02
CA THR A 93 -2.76 -0.55 -17.76
C THR A 93 -3.66 -0.60 -16.53
N ASP A 94 -4.79 -1.30 -16.59
CA ASP A 94 -5.61 -1.51 -15.40
C ASP A 94 -4.90 -2.46 -14.41
N PHE A 95 -5.15 -2.22 -13.12
CA PHE A 95 -4.46 -2.94 -12.03
C PHE A 95 -4.76 -4.44 -12.05
N SER A 96 -5.99 -4.83 -12.41
CA SER A 96 -6.39 -6.23 -12.50
C SER A 96 -5.60 -6.99 -13.58
N LYS A 97 -5.42 -6.39 -14.77
CA LYS A 97 -4.56 -6.97 -15.81
C LYS A 97 -3.10 -7.03 -15.37
N PHE A 98 -2.62 -6.00 -14.66
CA PHE A 98 -1.25 -5.97 -14.16
C PHE A 98 -1.00 -7.11 -13.18
N VAL A 99 -1.86 -7.33 -12.17
CA VAL A 99 -1.76 -8.43 -11.21
C VAL A 99 -1.72 -9.79 -11.93
N ARG A 100 -2.57 -9.97 -12.95
CA ARG A 100 -2.66 -11.22 -13.72
C ARG A 100 -1.46 -11.50 -14.66
N LYS A 101 -0.54 -10.57 -14.83
CA LYS A 101 0.77 -10.85 -15.45
C LYS A 101 1.66 -11.70 -14.54
N TYR A 102 1.47 -11.57 -13.23
CA TYR A 102 2.30 -12.23 -12.22
C TYR A 102 1.63 -13.47 -11.62
N PHE A 103 0.31 -13.45 -11.42
CA PHE A 103 -0.41 -14.48 -10.68
C PHE A 103 -1.60 -15.01 -11.48
N SER A 104 -1.82 -16.34 -11.36
CA SER A 104 -2.93 -17.04 -11.99
C SER A 104 -3.90 -17.63 -10.96
N HIS A 105 -3.41 -17.94 -9.75
CA HIS A 105 -4.23 -18.54 -8.72
C HIS A 105 -5.23 -17.52 -8.13
N PRO A 106 -6.54 -17.83 -8.06
CA PRO A 106 -7.57 -16.87 -7.64
C PRO A 106 -7.30 -16.22 -6.27
N LYS A 107 -6.83 -17.00 -5.29
CA LYS A 107 -6.52 -16.46 -3.95
C LYS A 107 -5.40 -15.41 -3.99
N LEU A 108 -4.35 -15.64 -4.79
CA LEU A 108 -3.25 -14.68 -4.93
C LEU A 108 -3.72 -13.43 -5.67
N ILE A 109 -4.54 -13.58 -6.71
CA ILE A 109 -5.13 -12.44 -7.41
C ILE A 109 -5.98 -11.61 -6.45
N THR A 110 -6.88 -12.25 -5.70
CA THR A 110 -7.74 -11.57 -4.71
C THR A 110 -6.89 -10.86 -3.65
N LEU A 111 -5.87 -11.52 -3.12
CA LEU A 111 -4.96 -10.93 -2.14
C LEU A 111 -4.25 -9.69 -2.71
N MET A 112 -3.73 -9.78 -3.93
CA MET A 112 -2.99 -8.66 -4.55
C MET A 112 -3.91 -7.51 -4.98
N GLU A 113 -5.16 -7.80 -5.32
CA GLU A 113 -6.17 -6.79 -5.64
C GLU A 113 -6.82 -6.16 -4.38
N PHE A 114 -6.72 -6.80 -3.21
CA PHE A 114 -7.36 -6.36 -1.96
C PHE A 114 -7.04 -4.91 -1.55
N PRO A 115 -5.79 -4.41 -1.61
CA PRO A 115 -5.48 -3.06 -1.14
C PRO A 115 -6.26 -1.94 -1.85
N VAL A 116 -6.69 -2.15 -3.08
CA VAL A 116 -7.42 -1.09 -3.82
C VAL A 116 -8.88 -0.92 -3.36
N ILE A 117 -9.40 -1.84 -2.56
CA ILE A 117 -10.73 -1.71 -1.94
C ILE A 117 -10.81 -0.44 -1.07
N PHE A 118 -9.70 -0.04 -0.44
CA PHE A 118 -9.62 1.19 0.35
C PHE A 118 -9.84 2.47 -0.47
N LEU A 119 -9.68 2.41 -1.79
CA LEU A 119 -9.97 3.51 -2.69
C LEU A 119 -11.46 3.59 -3.09
N GLY A 120 -12.27 2.60 -2.70
CA GLY A 120 -13.65 2.48 -3.14
C GLY A 120 -13.80 2.24 -4.64
N ALA A 121 -12.80 1.64 -5.28
CA ALA A 121 -12.74 1.43 -6.72
C ALA A 121 -12.53 -0.06 -7.07
N SER A 122 -12.95 -0.44 -8.28
CA SER A 122 -12.67 -1.77 -8.81
C SER A 122 -11.23 -1.84 -9.35
N PRO A 123 -10.52 -2.97 -9.17
CA PRO A 123 -9.18 -3.17 -9.75
C PRO A 123 -9.12 -3.03 -11.28
N LYS A 124 -10.27 -3.15 -11.96
CA LYS A 124 -10.37 -2.97 -13.41
C LYS A 124 -10.46 -1.52 -13.85
N ASP A 125 -10.84 -0.64 -12.92
CA ASP A 125 -11.14 0.76 -13.20
C ASP A 125 -10.02 1.71 -12.74
N ILE A 126 -8.95 1.17 -12.17
CA ILE A 126 -7.81 1.94 -11.69
C ILE A 126 -6.51 1.56 -12.38
N PRO A 127 -5.57 2.51 -12.54
CA PRO A 127 -4.25 2.24 -13.10
C PRO A 127 -3.39 1.30 -12.26
N ALA A 128 -2.50 0.56 -12.92
CA ALA A 128 -1.52 -0.31 -12.28
C ALA A 128 -0.49 0.45 -11.40
N LEU A 129 -0.43 1.77 -11.50
CA LEU A 129 0.25 2.64 -10.53
C LEU A 129 -0.10 2.25 -9.09
N TYR A 130 -1.36 1.91 -8.82
CA TYR A 130 -1.83 1.59 -7.47
C TYR A 130 -1.24 0.30 -6.86
N SER A 131 -0.41 -0.46 -7.62
CA SER A 131 0.45 -1.50 -7.04
C SER A 131 1.40 -0.96 -5.97
N LEU A 132 1.66 0.35 -5.95
CA LEU A 132 2.39 1.01 -4.86
C LEU A 132 1.80 0.72 -3.47
N MET A 133 0.47 0.50 -3.36
CA MET A 133 -0.19 0.16 -2.11
C MET A 133 0.22 -1.23 -1.60
N ASN A 134 0.46 -2.18 -2.52
CA ASN A 134 0.98 -3.50 -2.14
C ASN A 134 2.38 -3.40 -1.54
N TYR A 135 3.24 -2.54 -2.08
CA TYR A 135 4.56 -2.30 -1.50
C TYR A 135 4.43 -1.70 -0.10
N GLY A 136 3.62 -0.66 0.07
CA GLY A 136 3.38 -0.03 1.37
C GLY A 136 2.80 -0.99 2.40
N GLY A 137 1.78 -1.78 2.03
CA GLY A 137 1.11 -2.71 2.93
C GLY A 137 1.91 -3.98 3.20
N TYR A 138 2.44 -4.64 2.16
CA TYR A 138 3.02 -5.97 2.31
C TYR A 138 4.53 -5.98 2.52
N LYS A 139 5.26 -5.03 1.93
CA LYS A 139 6.73 -4.99 2.06
C LYS A 139 7.19 -4.12 3.22
N LEU A 140 6.53 -2.97 3.47
CA LEU A 140 6.82 -2.12 4.63
C LEU A 140 6.07 -2.59 5.87
N GLY A 141 5.07 -3.45 5.70
CA GLY A 141 4.33 -4.10 6.75
C GLY A 141 3.19 -3.27 7.35
N THR A 142 2.37 -3.95 8.13
CA THR A 142 1.23 -3.36 8.85
C THR A 142 1.61 -3.16 10.32
N TRP A 143 1.39 -1.95 10.82
CA TRP A 143 1.77 -1.53 12.16
C TRP A 143 0.57 -1.02 12.95
N TYR A 144 0.58 -1.25 14.24
CA TYR A 144 -0.49 -0.82 15.14
C TYR A 144 0.07 -0.02 16.32
N PRO A 145 -0.50 1.15 16.67
CA PRO A 145 -0.06 1.91 17.81
C PRO A 145 -0.52 1.27 19.13
N ILE A 146 0.39 1.06 20.06
CA ILE A 146 0.05 0.55 21.40
C ILE A 146 -0.90 1.54 22.08
N GLY A 147 -2.00 1.02 22.62
CA GLY A 147 -3.08 1.82 23.18
C GLY A 147 -4.15 2.27 22.20
N GLY A 148 -4.04 1.82 20.92
CA GLY A 148 -5.05 2.05 19.89
C GLY A 148 -4.83 3.32 19.08
N PHE A 149 -5.61 3.47 18.00
CA PHE A 149 -5.51 4.63 17.10
C PHE A 149 -5.79 5.97 17.80
N ILE A 150 -6.45 5.96 18.95
CA ILE A 150 -6.66 7.16 19.76
C ILE A 150 -5.34 7.85 20.12
N LYS A 151 -4.25 7.09 20.28
CA LYS A 151 -2.92 7.62 20.58
C LYS A 151 -2.39 8.55 19.50
N ILE A 152 -2.73 8.29 18.24
CA ILE A 152 -2.38 9.18 17.11
C ILE A 152 -3.15 10.50 17.24
N ILE A 153 -4.46 10.43 17.58
CA ILE A 153 -5.30 11.62 17.75
C ILE A 153 -4.84 12.46 18.94
N GLU A 154 -4.57 11.82 20.09
CA GLU A 154 -4.03 12.47 21.29
C GLU A 154 -2.72 13.20 20.99
N SER A 155 -1.81 12.56 20.25
CA SER A 155 -0.52 13.16 19.84
C SER A 155 -0.71 14.36 18.92
N MET A 156 -1.63 14.30 17.98
CA MET A 156 -1.95 15.44 17.11
C MET A 156 -2.56 16.60 17.90
N GLN A 157 -3.41 16.30 18.90
CA GLN A 157 -3.98 17.30 19.80
C GLN A 157 -2.92 17.96 20.66
N GLU A 158 -1.99 17.18 21.22
CA GLU A 158 -0.87 17.69 22.04
C GLU A 158 -0.02 18.67 21.21
N ILE A 159 0.40 18.28 20.02
CA ILE A 159 1.15 19.14 19.10
C ILE A 159 0.36 20.43 18.77
N ALA A 160 -0.95 20.31 18.49
CA ALA A 160 -1.79 21.47 18.19
C ALA A 160 -1.86 22.44 19.38
N VAL A 161 -2.04 21.94 20.58
CA VAL A 161 -2.08 22.77 21.82
C VAL A 161 -0.73 23.44 22.06
N GLU A 162 0.40 22.74 21.87
CA GLU A 162 1.73 23.32 21.95
C GLU A 162 1.96 24.47 20.96
N GLN A 163 1.30 24.40 19.79
CA GLN A 163 1.31 25.48 18.78
C GLN A 163 0.30 26.61 19.07
N GLY A 164 -0.36 26.58 20.24
CA GLY A 164 -1.31 27.60 20.66
C GLY A 164 -2.75 27.45 20.16
N PHE A 165 -3.09 26.29 19.55
CA PHE A 165 -4.48 26.03 19.17
C PHE A 165 -5.34 25.66 20.38
N LYS A 166 -6.62 26.08 20.33
CA LYS A 166 -7.63 25.70 21.32
C LYS A 166 -8.60 24.70 20.69
N CYS A 167 -8.65 23.51 21.27
CA CYS A 167 -9.61 22.49 20.85
C CYS A 167 -10.94 22.70 21.61
N HIS A 168 -12.05 22.77 20.87
CA HIS A 168 -13.39 22.82 21.42
C HIS A 168 -14.10 21.52 21.06
N PHE A 169 -14.57 20.82 22.06
CA PHE A 169 -15.34 19.57 21.89
C PHE A 169 -16.80 19.86 22.26
N ASN A 170 -17.74 19.37 21.43
CA ASN A 170 -19.18 19.43 21.69
C ASN A 170 -19.65 18.15 22.39
#